data_2f0b9b0d9cbe17ee0b4f2688ef2e4712
#
_entry.id   2f0b9b0d9cbe17ee0b4f2688ef2e4712
#
_cell.length_a   1.000
_cell.length_b   1.000
_cell.length_c   1.000
_cell.angle_alpha   90.00
_cell.angle_beta   90.00
_cell.angle_gamma   90.00
#
_symmetry.space_group_name_H-M   'P 1'
#
loop_
_entity.id
_entity.type
_entity.pdbx_description
1 polymer ?
#
loop_
_entity_poly.entity_id
_entity_poly.type
_entity_poly.pdbx_seq_one_letter_code
_entity_poly.pdbx_strand_id
1 'polypeptide(L)'
;MLFWPALLIALLCTALVVLSPPGIEPHRLYLVAAGLGGWAIAILTFWFSLRTHATCWEDGLRLRFPFYEVRIPYRDIQSTRLGQLGRQFPPECEPWSRRHFLEPLFASTVVVVEVSALPAPRHQLHLWMSRYLLSPDTPGFMLPVRDWLTFRAELDEFRSRSYYR
;
A
#
# COMPACT_ATOMS: atom_id res chain seq x y z
N MET A 1 -3.21 -6.24 -6.16
CA MET A 1 -3.92 -7.43 -6.64
C MET A 1 -5.19 -7.13 -7.44
N LEU A 2 -5.90 -6.04 -7.19
CA LEU A 2 -7.09 -5.63 -7.99
C LEU A 2 -6.76 -5.26 -9.45
N PHE A 3 -5.52 -4.92 -9.76
CA PHE A 3 -5.10 -4.51 -11.11
C PHE A 3 -5.37 -5.58 -12.18
N TRP A 4 -4.96 -6.83 -11.93
CA TRP A 4 -5.11 -7.92 -12.88
C TRP A 4 -6.56 -8.26 -13.21
N PRO A 5 -7.46 -8.47 -12.21
CA PRO A 5 -8.86 -8.74 -12.51
C PRO A 5 -9.56 -7.55 -13.19
N ALA A 6 -9.26 -6.31 -12.80
CA ALA A 6 -9.81 -5.13 -13.46
C ALA A 6 -9.35 -5.03 -14.93
N LEU A 7 -8.08 -5.30 -15.19
CA LEU A 7 -7.52 -5.32 -16.55
C LEU A 7 -8.18 -6.41 -17.41
N LEU A 8 -8.36 -7.63 -16.86
CA LEU A 8 -9.01 -8.72 -17.57
C LEU A 8 -10.46 -8.38 -17.92
N ILE A 9 -11.22 -7.82 -16.98
CA ILE A 9 -12.60 -7.38 -17.22
C ILE A 9 -12.63 -6.29 -18.31
N ALA A 10 -11.74 -5.30 -18.22
CA ALA A 10 -11.66 -4.24 -19.22
C ALA A 10 -11.36 -4.78 -20.62
N LEU A 11 -10.39 -5.70 -20.75
CA LEU A 11 -10.05 -6.35 -22.00
C LEU A 11 -11.19 -7.20 -22.56
N LEU A 12 -11.85 -7.99 -21.70
CA LEU A 12 -12.97 -8.83 -22.10
C LEU A 12 -14.16 -7.99 -22.60
N CYS A 13 -14.54 -6.94 -21.87
CA CYS A 13 -15.60 -6.03 -22.29
C CYS A 13 -15.25 -5.30 -23.59
N THR A 14 -14.00 -4.86 -23.74
CA THR A 14 -13.54 -4.21 -24.99
C THR A 14 -13.58 -5.18 -26.16
N ALA A 15 -13.11 -6.41 -25.98
CA ALA A 15 -13.16 -7.45 -27.01
C ALA A 15 -14.61 -7.77 -27.42
N LEU A 16 -15.52 -7.90 -26.46
CA LEU A 16 -16.95 -8.12 -26.73
C LEU A 16 -17.60 -6.98 -27.51
N VAL A 17 -17.22 -5.73 -27.22
CA VAL A 17 -17.70 -4.56 -27.97
C VAL A 17 -17.17 -4.53 -29.40
N VAL A 18 -15.88 -4.87 -29.59
CA VAL A 18 -15.24 -4.85 -30.92
C VAL A 18 -15.71 -6.00 -31.80
N LEU A 19 -15.85 -7.20 -31.22
CA LEU A 19 -16.28 -8.41 -31.93
C LEU A 19 -17.79 -8.49 -32.12
N SER A 20 -18.58 -7.62 -31.51
CA SER A 20 -20.06 -7.51 -31.49
C SER A 20 -20.81 -8.50 -32.41
N PRO A 21 -21.16 -9.69 -31.94
CA PRO A 21 -22.05 -10.57 -32.71
C PRO A 21 -23.44 -9.92 -32.83
N PRO A 22 -24.16 -10.12 -33.94
CA PRO A 22 -25.52 -9.61 -34.14
C PRO A 22 -26.43 -10.17 -33.04
N GLY A 23 -27.02 -9.30 -32.21
CA GLY A 23 -27.91 -9.66 -31.09
C GLY A 23 -27.54 -8.99 -29.74
N ILE A 24 -26.36 -8.38 -29.61
CA ILE A 24 -25.92 -7.69 -28.38
C ILE A 24 -26.22 -6.18 -28.42
N GLU A 25 -26.80 -5.67 -29.53
CA GLU A 25 -27.09 -4.24 -29.71
C GLU A 25 -27.77 -3.55 -28.49
N PRO A 26 -28.82 -4.11 -27.85
CA PRO A 26 -29.47 -3.45 -26.74
C PRO A 26 -28.58 -3.33 -25.49
N HIS A 27 -27.53 -4.16 -25.36
CA HIS A 27 -26.65 -4.17 -24.20
C HIS A 27 -25.29 -3.50 -24.46
N ARG A 28 -25.04 -3.03 -25.68
CA ARG A 28 -23.75 -2.43 -26.08
C ARG A 28 -23.35 -1.25 -25.19
N LEU A 29 -24.30 -0.41 -24.80
CA LEU A 29 -24.05 0.72 -23.91
C LEU A 29 -23.52 0.26 -22.54
N TYR A 30 -24.11 -0.79 -21.97
CA TYR A 30 -23.67 -1.33 -20.69
C TYR A 30 -22.26 -1.97 -20.77
N LEU A 31 -21.95 -2.64 -21.87
CA LEU A 31 -20.64 -3.22 -22.10
C LEU A 31 -19.55 -2.13 -22.27
N VAL A 32 -19.88 -1.06 -22.99
CA VAL A 32 -18.98 0.10 -23.10
C VAL A 32 -18.75 0.76 -21.74
N ALA A 33 -19.82 0.99 -20.97
CA ALA A 33 -19.73 1.59 -19.65
C ALA A 33 -18.91 0.70 -18.68
N ALA A 34 -19.13 -0.62 -18.71
CA ALA A 34 -18.35 -1.58 -17.90
C ALA A 34 -16.87 -1.62 -18.31
N GLY A 35 -16.59 -1.58 -19.62
CA GLY A 35 -15.23 -1.52 -20.15
C GLY A 35 -14.51 -0.25 -19.70
N LEU A 36 -15.14 0.92 -19.85
CA LEU A 36 -14.58 2.20 -19.41
C LEU A 36 -14.35 2.22 -17.90
N GLY A 37 -15.30 1.69 -17.11
CA GLY A 37 -15.15 1.55 -15.65
C GLY A 37 -13.96 0.67 -15.30
N GLY A 38 -13.82 -0.48 -15.96
CA GLY A 38 -12.68 -1.38 -15.76
C GLY A 38 -11.34 -0.72 -16.08
N TRP A 39 -11.24 0.00 -17.18
CA TRP A 39 -10.04 0.75 -17.54
C TRP A 39 -9.73 1.87 -16.53
N ALA A 40 -10.74 2.61 -16.09
CA ALA A 40 -10.56 3.67 -15.09
C ALA A 40 -10.01 3.09 -13.77
N ILE A 41 -10.56 1.96 -13.28
CA ILE A 41 -10.08 1.27 -12.08
C ILE A 41 -8.64 0.76 -12.28
N ALA A 42 -8.32 0.16 -13.43
CA ALA A 42 -6.99 -0.35 -13.72
C ALA A 42 -5.95 0.78 -13.73
N ILE A 43 -6.22 1.88 -14.43
CA ILE A 43 -5.36 3.06 -14.50
C ILE A 43 -5.18 3.68 -13.11
N LEU A 44 -6.27 3.82 -12.35
CA LEU A 44 -6.23 4.39 -11.01
C LEU A 44 -5.38 3.52 -10.07
N THR A 45 -5.58 2.20 -10.10
CA THR A 45 -4.82 1.25 -9.27
C THR A 45 -3.34 1.25 -9.63
N PHE A 46 -3.02 1.30 -10.93
CA PHE A 46 -1.66 1.40 -11.43
C PHE A 46 -1.00 2.70 -10.96
N TRP A 47 -1.68 3.82 -11.11
CA TRP A 47 -1.19 5.13 -10.69
C TRP A 47 -0.95 5.20 -9.17
N PHE A 48 -1.83 4.60 -8.37
CA PHE A 48 -1.65 4.49 -6.93
C PHE A 48 -0.44 3.63 -6.56
N SER A 49 -0.21 2.53 -7.26
CA SER A 49 0.94 1.65 -6.99
C SER A 49 2.28 2.34 -7.26
N LEU A 50 2.34 3.21 -8.26
CA LEU A 50 3.55 3.98 -8.59
C LEU A 50 3.85 5.09 -7.57
N ARG A 51 2.83 5.61 -6.89
CA ARG A 51 2.98 6.73 -5.96
C ARG A 51 3.22 6.33 -4.50
N THR A 52 3.03 5.07 -4.16
CA THR A 52 3.21 4.60 -2.78
C THR A 52 4.64 4.09 -2.61
N HIS A 53 5.49 4.88 -1.96
CA HIS A 53 6.87 4.50 -1.65
C HIS A 53 7.36 5.17 -0.37
N ALA A 54 8.30 4.50 0.30
CA ALA A 54 9.04 5.02 1.44
C ALA A 54 10.43 5.42 0.96
N THR A 55 10.87 6.62 1.31
CA THR A 55 12.19 7.15 0.92
C THR A 55 12.87 7.81 2.12
N CYS A 56 14.13 7.50 2.32
CA CYS A 56 14.97 8.20 3.28
C CYS A 56 15.45 9.52 2.67
N TRP A 57 15.26 10.63 3.38
CA TRP A 57 15.74 11.95 3.00
C TRP A 57 16.62 12.53 4.10
N GLU A 58 17.36 13.61 3.80
CA GLU A 58 18.23 14.25 4.79
C GLU A 58 17.47 14.71 6.05
N ASP A 59 16.21 15.15 5.90
CA ASP A 59 15.39 15.68 6.99
C ASP A 59 14.58 14.62 7.75
N GLY A 60 14.51 13.38 7.24
CA GLY A 60 13.69 12.34 7.84
C GLY A 60 13.17 11.31 6.84
N LEU A 61 12.45 10.34 7.36
CA LEU A 61 11.76 9.31 6.59
C LEU A 61 10.49 9.90 5.98
N ARG A 62 10.36 9.84 4.67
CA ARG A 62 9.16 10.25 3.93
C ARG A 62 8.38 9.04 3.47
N LEU A 63 7.15 8.94 3.96
CA LEU A 63 6.18 7.95 3.54
C LEU A 63 5.19 8.64 2.60
N ARG A 64 5.29 8.34 1.32
CA ARG A 64 4.43 8.97 0.31
C ARG A 64 3.29 8.04 -0.04
N PHE A 65 2.08 8.52 0.20
CA PHE A 65 0.82 7.91 -0.21
C PHE A 65 0.19 8.74 -1.33
N PRO A 66 -0.77 8.22 -2.09
CA PRO A 66 -1.38 8.94 -3.22
C PRO A 66 -1.95 10.31 -2.88
N PHE A 67 -2.50 10.46 -1.67
CA PHE A 67 -3.17 11.70 -1.23
C PHE A 67 -2.53 12.33 0.00
N TYR A 68 -1.56 11.67 0.62
CA TYR A 68 -1.00 12.13 1.88
C TYR A 68 0.50 11.79 1.96
N GLU A 69 1.29 12.72 2.47
CA GLU A 69 2.71 12.53 2.72
C GLU A 69 2.96 12.63 4.23
N VAL A 70 3.55 11.59 4.80
CA VAL A 70 3.99 11.57 6.19
C VAL A 70 5.49 11.82 6.21
N ARG A 71 5.91 12.82 6.97
CA ARG A 71 7.33 13.10 7.23
C ARG A 71 7.63 12.78 8.68
N ILE A 72 8.60 11.92 8.90
CA ILE A 72 9.01 11.46 10.23
C ILE A 72 10.45 11.90 10.41
N PRO A 73 10.73 12.91 11.25
CA PRO A 73 12.11 13.31 11.56
C PRO A 73 12.86 12.15 12.22
N TYR A 74 14.14 12.00 11.93
CA TYR A 74 14.94 10.89 12.49
C TYR A 74 15.02 10.93 14.03
N ARG A 75 14.98 12.11 14.63
CA ARG A 75 14.93 12.28 16.09
C ARG A 75 13.71 11.64 16.75
N ASP A 76 12.61 11.51 15.99
CA ASP A 76 11.36 10.93 16.49
C ASP A 76 11.31 9.42 16.29
N ILE A 77 12.27 8.83 15.56
CA ILE A 77 12.41 7.39 15.37
C ILE A 77 13.13 6.80 16.59
N GLN A 78 12.39 6.05 17.39
CA GLN A 78 12.93 5.40 18.58
C GLN A 78 13.69 4.13 18.22
N SER A 79 13.06 3.24 17.51
CA SER A 79 13.64 1.95 17.14
C SER A 79 13.17 1.49 15.76
N THR A 80 13.96 0.59 15.18
CA THR A 80 13.63 -0.07 13.92
C THR A 80 13.79 -1.57 14.12
N ARG A 81 12.72 -2.32 13.97
CA ARG A 81 12.73 -3.78 14.12
C ARG A 81 12.15 -4.48 12.91
N LEU A 82 12.56 -5.71 12.71
CA LEU A 82 11.98 -6.59 11.71
C LEU A 82 10.82 -7.36 12.32
N GLY A 83 9.77 -7.51 11.56
CA GLY A 83 8.62 -8.30 11.92
C GLY A 83 8.05 -9.07 10.73
N GLN A 84 7.12 -9.95 11.00
CA GLN A 84 6.27 -10.57 10.00
C GLN A 84 4.87 -10.03 10.13
N LEU A 85 4.23 -9.69 9.03
CA LEU A 85 2.89 -9.13 9.05
C LEU A 85 1.90 -10.07 9.74
N GLY A 86 2.00 -11.37 9.50
CA GLY A 86 1.13 -12.37 10.09
C GLY A 86 1.28 -12.56 11.60
N ARG A 87 2.42 -12.17 12.19
CA ARG A 87 2.59 -12.17 13.66
C ARG A 87 1.92 -10.97 14.31
N GLN A 88 1.92 -9.82 13.64
CA GLN A 88 1.30 -8.59 14.13
C GLN A 88 -0.23 -8.61 13.93
N PHE A 89 -0.67 -9.25 12.84
CA PHE A 89 -2.08 -9.43 12.49
C PHE A 89 -2.34 -10.93 12.26
N PRO A 90 -2.65 -11.69 13.33
CA PRO A 90 -2.90 -13.11 13.19
C PRO A 90 -4.05 -13.38 12.20
N PRO A 91 -3.86 -14.28 11.22
CA PRO A 91 -4.87 -14.57 10.20
C PRO A 91 -6.20 -15.05 10.80
N GLU A 92 -6.13 -15.64 11.99
CA GLU A 92 -7.30 -16.19 12.70
C GLU A 92 -8.26 -15.10 13.18
N CYS A 93 -7.71 -13.89 13.47
CA CYS A 93 -8.49 -12.74 13.93
C CYS A 93 -9.09 -11.93 12.77
N GLU A 94 -8.74 -12.25 11.51
CA GLU A 94 -9.23 -11.52 10.34
C GLU A 94 -10.46 -12.18 9.72
N PRO A 95 -11.46 -11.39 9.26
CA PRO A 95 -12.60 -11.90 8.50
C PRO A 95 -12.12 -12.66 7.26
N TRP A 96 -12.85 -13.72 6.87
CA TRP A 96 -12.50 -14.60 5.75
C TRP A 96 -12.12 -13.84 4.46
N SER A 97 -12.90 -12.84 4.08
CA SER A 97 -12.66 -12.04 2.87
C SER A 97 -11.33 -11.30 2.89
N ARG A 98 -10.93 -10.78 4.05
CA ARG A 98 -9.64 -10.10 4.22
C ARG A 98 -8.49 -11.08 4.35
N ARG A 99 -8.69 -12.19 5.04
CA ARG A 99 -7.70 -13.26 5.20
C ARG A 99 -7.22 -13.75 3.85
N HIS A 100 -8.12 -14.12 2.96
CA HIS A 100 -7.78 -14.59 1.62
C HIS A 100 -7.04 -13.53 0.79
N PHE A 101 -7.42 -12.26 0.94
CA PHE A 101 -6.75 -11.15 0.25
C PHE A 101 -5.33 -10.89 0.77
N LEU A 102 -5.12 -11.04 2.08
CA LEU A 102 -3.83 -10.75 2.75
C LEU A 102 -2.92 -11.98 2.85
N GLU A 103 -3.41 -13.16 2.54
CA GLU A 103 -2.68 -14.43 2.64
C GLU A 103 -1.24 -14.35 2.10
N PRO A 104 -0.99 -13.82 0.89
CA PRO A 104 0.36 -13.70 0.35
C PRO A 104 1.24 -12.69 1.09
N LEU A 105 0.64 -11.80 1.89
CA LEU A 105 1.35 -10.77 2.64
C LEU A 105 1.69 -11.19 4.06
N PHE A 106 0.99 -12.18 4.65
CA PHE A 106 1.26 -12.62 6.02
C PHE A 106 2.66 -13.17 6.22
N ALA A 107 3.23 -13.81 5.20
CA ALA A 107 4.60 -14.32 5.23
C ALA A 107 5.65 -13.23 4.93
N SER A 108 5.22 -12.04 4.49
CA SER A 108 6.17 -10.99 4.10
C SER A 108 6.84 -10.37 5.32
N THR A 109 8.14 -10.10 5.16
CA THR A 109 8.92 -9.34 6.14
C THR A 109 8.53 -7.87 6.05
N VAL A 110 8.28 -7.26 7.20
CA VAL A 110 7.98 -5.85 7.34
C VAL A 110 9.00 -5.18 8.24
N VAL A 111 9.36 -3.96 7.91
CA VAL A 111 10.17 -3.11 8.78
C VAL A 111 9.21 -2.30 9.64
N VAL A 112 9.29 -2.49 10.94
CA VAL A 112 8.51 -1.73 11.93
C VAL A 112 9.37 -0.55 12.37
N VAL A 113 8.94 0.65 12.05
CA VAL A 113 9.57 1.90 12.47
C VAL A 113 8.76 2.47 13.63
N GLU A 114 9.31 2.37 14.83
CA GLU A 114 8.69 2.89 16.05
C GLU A 114 9.01 4.37 16.20
N VAL A 115 7.98 5.17 16.47
CA VAL A 115 8.11 6.62 16.60
C VAL A 115 7.67 7.08 17.99
N SER A 116 8.20 8.18 18.47
CA SER A 116 7.84 8.76 19.77
C SER A 116 6.36 9.15 19.83
N ALA A 117 5.85 9.71 18.73
CA ALA A 117 4.45 10.06 18.56
C ALA A 117 4.04 9.94 17.09
N LEU A 118 2.78 9.56 16.85
CA LEU A 118 2.22 9.55 15.50
C LEU A 118 1.99 11.00 15.04
N PRO A 119 2.27 11.33 13.78
CA PRO A 119 2.12 12.68 13.23
C PRO A 119 0.65 13.16 13.20
N ALA A 120 -0.28 12.23 13.30
CA ALA A 120 -1.72 12.50 13.39
C ALA A 120 -2.42 11.41 14.19
N PRO A 121 -3.63 11.67 14.73
CA PRO A 121 -4.42 10.67 15.43
C PRO A 121 -4.68 9.43 14.55
N ARG A 122 -4.65 8.23 15.12
CA ARG A 122 -4.82 6.97 14.39
C ARG A 122 -6.05 6.96 13.48
N HIS A 123 -7.19 7.51 13.94
CA HIS A 123 -8.42 7.54 13.15
C HIS A 123 -8.28 8.37 11.86
N GLN A 124 -7.51 9.46 11.87
CA GLN A 124 -7.23 10.26 10.67
C GLN A 124 -6.27 9.52 9.73
N LEU A 125 -5.25 8.86 10.27
CA LEU A 125 -4.33 8.07 9.47
C LEU A 125 -5.04 6.91 8.77
N HIS A 126 -6.04 6.28 9.39
CA HIS A 126 -6.83 5.22 8.77
C HIS A 126 -7.67 5.67 7.57
N LEU A 127 -7.94 6.96 7.40
CA LEU A 127 -8.62 7.48 6.21
C LEU A 127 -7.72 7.43 4.96
N TRP A 128 -6.41 7.56 5.16
CA TRP A 128 -5.44 7.71 4.07
C TRP A 128 -4.54 6.50 3.87
N MET A 129 -4.39 5.68 4.91
CA MET A 129 -3.55 4.48 4.87
C MET A 129 -4.26 3.27 5.48
N SER A 130 -3.84 2.09 5.02
CA SER A 130 -4.35 0.83 5.55
C SER A 130 -3.94 0.66 7.03
N ARG A 131 -4.83 0.09 7.84
CA ARG A 131 -4.54 -0.25 9.24
C ARG A 131 -3.31 -1.17 9.40
N TYR A 132 -2.99 -1.96 8.37
CA TYR A 132 -1.84 -2.87 8.36
C TYR A 132 -0.49 -2.16 8.19
N LEU A 133 -0.50 -0.87 7.91
CA LEU A 133 0.68 -0.02 7.86
C LEU A 133 0.96 0.68 9.20
N LEU A 134 0.07 0.54 10.17
CA LEU A 134 0.23 1.06 11.53
C LEU A 134 0.48 -0.11 12.49
N SER A 135 1.50 0.01 13.35
CA SER A 135 1.74 -0.99 14.39
C SER A 135 0.58 -1.01 15.40
N PRO A 136 0.05 -2.19 15.74
CA PRO A 136 -1.03 -2.29 16.74
C PRO A 136 -0.54 -1.96 18.15
N ASP A 137 0.66 -2.39 18.53
CA ASP A 137 1.16 -2.37 19.89
C ASP A 137 1.83 -1.05 20.27
N THR A 138 2.58 -0.47 19.34
CA THR A 138 3.38 0.74 19.56
C THR A 138 3.02 1.83 18.55
N PRO A 139 3.23 3.12 18.88
CA PRO A 139 3.14 4.16 17.87
C PRO A 139 4.24 3.94 16.82
N GLY A 140 3.85 3.53 15.61
CA GLY A 140 4.81 3.18 14.58
C GLY A 140 4.17 2.79 13.26
N PHE A 141 5.03 2.68 12.25
CA PHE A 141 4.64 2.31 10.89
C PHE A 141 5.24 0.97 10.51
N MET A 142 4.47 0.16 9.83
CA MET A 142 4.88 -1.14 9.30
C MET A 142 5.04 -1.02 7.80
N LEU A 143 6.27 -1.11 7.34
CA LEU A 143 6.61 -0.92 5.94
C LEU A 143 6.94 -2.28 5.29
N PRO A 144 6.12 -2.78 4.37
CA PRO A 144 6.45 -3.96 3.58
C PRO A 144 7.49 -3.56 2.53
N VAL A 145 8.75 -3.77 2.82
CA VAL A 145 9.88 -3.43 1.95
C VAL A 145 10.45 -4.71 1.35
N ARG A 146 10.72 -4.71 0.04
CA ARG A 146 11.31 -5.88 -0.64
C ARG A 146 12.74 -6.13 -0.20
N ASP A 147 13.54 -5.07 -0.15
CA ASP A 147 14.93 -5.10 0.30
C ASP A 147 15.04 -4.36 1.63
N TRP A 148 14.74 -5.09 2.70
CA TRP A 148 14.78 -4.56 4.05
C TRP A 148 16.20 -4.28 4.55
N LEU A 149 17.21 -5.02 4.03
CA LEU A 149 18.61 -4.83 4.41
C LEU A 149 19.12 -3.48 3.92
N THR A 150 18.94 -3.20 2.62
CA THR A 150 19.33 -1.92 2.03
C THR A 150 18.56 -0.77 2.68
N PHE A 151 17.25 -0.92 2.87
CA PHE A 151 16.42 0.11 3.51
C PHE A 151 16.88 0.41 4.94
N ARG A 152 17.20 -0.61 5.73
CA ARG A 152 17.69 -0.45 7.09
C ARG A 152 19.07 0.22 7.12
N ALA A 153 19.99 -0.21 6.27
CA ALA A 153 21.32 0.39 6.17
C ALA A 153 21.23 1.88 5.81
N GLU A 154 20.41 2.22 4.83
CA GLU A 154 20.13 3.61 4.43
C GLU A 154 19.53 4.43 5.58
N LEU A 155 18.55 3.88 6.29
CA LEU A 155 17.91 4.54 7.43
C LEU A 155 18.93 4.80 8.56
N ASP A 156 19.76 3.81 8.90
CA ASP A 156 20.78 3.92 9.95
C ASP A 156 21.87 4.93 9.55
N GLU A 157 22.24 4.99 8.27
CA GLU A 157 23.20 5.96 7.73
C GLU A 157 22.66 7.40 7.85
N PHE A 158 21.44 7.66 7.39
CA PHE A 158 20.84 8.98 7.49
C PHE A 158 20.61 9.40 8.95
N ARG A 159 20.20 8.46 9.81
CA ARG A 159 20.03 8.70 11.24
C ARG A 159 21.33 9.10 11.90
N SER A 160 22.43 8.40 11.61
CA SER A 160 23.75 8.75 12.15
C SER A 160 24.20 10.14 11.71
N ARG A 161 24.03 10.47 10.43
CA ARG A 161 24.36 11.81 9.90
C ARG A 161 23.54 12.94 10.56
N SER A 162 22.25 12.66 10.86
CA SER A 162 21.39 13.66 11.51
C SER A 162 21.75 13.92 12.97
N TYR A 163 22.46 12.99 13.63
CA TYR A 163 22.90 13.12 15.03
C TYR A 163 24.16 13.99 15.17
N TYR A 164 24.95 14.13 14.08
CA TYR A 164 26.20 14.92 14.07
C TYR A 164 26.02 16.33 13.49
N ARG A 165 24.82 16.72 13.14
CA ARG A 165 24.45 18.10 12.74
C ARG A 165 23.74 18.83 13.87
#